data_69a8bc1f562c7fa431ee9efaf166bc40
#
_entry.id   69a8bc1f562c7fa431ee9efaf166bc40
#
_cell.length_a   1.000
_cell.length_b   1.000
_cell.length_c   1.000
_cell.angle_alpha   90.00
_cell.angle_beta   90.00
_cell.angle_gamma   90.00
#
_symmetry.space_group_name_H-M   'P 1'
#
loop_
_entity.id
_entity.type
_entity.pdbx_description
1 polymer ?
#
loop_
_entity_poly.entity_id
_entity_poly.type
_entity_poly.pdbx_seq_one_letter_code
_entity_poly.pdbx_strand_id
1 'polypeptide(L)'
;MSRNWISFPRTEGRASRQAHCELPEGCFERELGREGFFGPATHMYHRHRPTDWMRFEGDLKPHAYDTTKLAEFGPGPWDAVLLLHNARMKLRTWALAGSMDHLARNADGDELLFVHEGSGHLYCDYGH
;
A
#
# COMPACT_ATOMS: atom_id res chain seq x y z
N MET A 1 -24.06 -5.25 25.27
CA MET A 1 -23.55 -5.88 24.05
C MET A 1 -22.81 -7.14 24.42
N SER A 2 -23.32 -8.28 24.03
CA SER A 2 -22.66 -9.57 24.26
C SER A 2 -21.38 -9.61 23.43
N ARG A 3 -20.22 -9.62 24.07
CA ARG A 3 -18.97 -9.91 23.38
C ARG A 3 -18.95 -11.38 23.03
N ASN A 4 -19.20 -11.70 21.78
CA ASN A 4 -19.01 -13.06 21.30
C ASN A 4 -17.50 -13.35 21.27
N TRP A 5 -17.02 -13.94 22.36
CA TRP A 5 -15.66 -14.47 22.38
C TRP A 5 -15.61 -15.70 21.49
N ILE A 6 -14.69 -15.67 20.54
CA ILE A 6 -14.33 -16.88 19.81
C ILE A 6 -13.52 -17.73 20.77
N SER A 7 -14.08 -18.85 21.20
CA SER A 7 -13.29 -19.82 21.95
C SER A 7 -12.28 -20.46 21.01
N PHE A 8 -11.03 -20.52 21.42
CA PHE A 8 -10.03 -21.30 20.70
C PHE A 8 -10.33 -22.78 20.91
N PRO A 9 -10.70 -23.52 19.85
CA PRO A 9 -11.19 -24.89 20.01
C PRO A 9 -10.10 -25.86 20.44
N ARG A 10 -8.85 -25.57 20.09
CA ARG A 10 -7.71 -26.42 20.38
C ARG A 10 -6.41 -25.64 20.31
N THR A 11 -5.52 -25.89 21.24
CA THR A 11 -4.15 -25.37 21.21
C THR A 11 -3.19 -26.54 20.99
N GLU A 12 -2.38 -26.45 19.96
CA GLU A 12 -1.31 -27.41 19.68
C GLU A 12 0.03 -26.69 19.65
N GLY A 13 1.06 -27.38 20.06
CA GLY A 13 2.41 -26.84 20.10
C GLY A 13 2.68 -25.95 21.31
N ARG A 14 3.71 -25.13 21.20
CA ARG A 14 4.19 -24.25 22.24
C ARG A 14 3.79 -22.82 21.94
N ALA A 15 2.97 -22.24 22.79
CA ALA A 15 2.60 -20.83 22.69
C ALA A 15 3.53 -19.95 23.53
N SER A 16 3.83 -18.75 23.07
CA SER A 16 4.45 -17.72 23.90
C SER A 16 3.44 -17.19 24.92
N ARG A 17 3.91 -16.76 26.08
CA ARG A 17 3.04 -16.19 27.12
C ARG A 17 2.56 -14.79 26.77
N GLN A 18 3.33 -14.08 25.97
CA GLN A 18 3.04 -12.73 25.53
C GLN A 18 3.50 -12.55 24.09
N ALA A 19 2.67 -11.90 23.27
CA ALA A 19 3.02 -11.50 21.91
C ALA A 19 4.26 -10.60 21.91
N HIS A 20 5.07 -10.74 20.90
CA HIS A 20 6.35 -10.04 20.70
C HIS A 20 7.45 -10.36 21.73
N CYS A 21 7.12 -11.18 22.72
CA CYS A 21 8.06 -11.65 23.70
C CYS A 21 8.25 -13.15 23.57
N GLU A 22 9.42 -13.65 23.93
CA GLU A 22 9.71 -15.09 23.91
C GLU A 22 9.40 -15.75 22.56
N LEU A 23 9.76 -15.07 21.47
CA LEU A 23 9.57 -15.64 20.12
C LEU A 23 10.27 -16.99 20.03
N PRO A 24 9.61 -18.01 19.47
CA PRO A 24 10.27 -19.28 19.20
C PRO A 24 11.51 -19.06 18.32
N GLU A 25 12.63 -19.70 18.69
CA GLU A 25 13.87 -19.58 17.94
C GLU A 25 13.67 -19.95 16.46
N GLY A 26 14.24 -19.14 15.56
CA GLY A 26 14.15 -19.34 14.12
C GLY A 26 12.78 -19.06 13.52
N CYS A 27 11.88 -18.40 14.25
CA CYS A 27 10.56 -18.02 13.75
C CYS A 27 10.43 -16.52 13.50
N PHE A 28 9.51 -16.20 12.59
CA PHE A 28 9.10 -14.83 12.27
C PHE A 28 7.65 -14.64 12.69
N GLU A 29 7.37 -13.57 13.41
CA GLU A 29 6.02 -13.27 13.87
C GLU A 29 5.24 -12.45 12.82
N ARG A 30 3.97 -12.79 12.66
CA ARG A 30 3.01 -12.01 11.90
C ARG A 30 1.74 -11.83 12.72
N GLU A 31 1.27 -10.60 12.82
CA GLU A 31 0.00 -10.28 13.42
C GLU A 31 -1.11 -10.21 12.37
N LEU A 32 -2.24 -10.81 12.66
CA LEU A 32 -3.46 -10.71 11.88
C LEU A 32 -4.56 -10.16 12.78
N GLY A 33 -4.95 -8.92 12.55
CA GLY A 33 -6.07 -8.28 13.21
C GLY A 33 -7.36 -8.51 12.46
N ARG A 34 -8.46 -8.70 13.18
CA ARG A 34 -9.78 -8.84 12.60
C ARG A 34 -10.32 -7.53 12.03
N GLU A 35 -9.97 -6.43 12.66
CA GLU A 35 -10.43 -5.07 12.35
C GLU A 35 -9.23 -4.11 12.21
N GLY A 36 -8.22 -4.53 11.46
CA GLY A 36 -6.96 -3.81 11.37
C GLY A 36 -6.18 -3.89 12.69
N PHE A 37 -5.86 -2.75 13.27
CA PHE A 37 -5.14 -2.67 14.55
C PHE A 37 -6.07 -2.70 15.78
N PHE A 38 -7.36 -2.90 15.58
CA PHE A 38 -8.34 -2.96 16.65
C PHE A 38 -9.00 -4.33 16.73
N GLY A 39 -9.54 -4.64 17.91
CA GLY A 39 -10.26 -5.87 18.14
C GLY A 39 -9.36 -7.10 18.28
N PRO A 40 -9.90 -8.29 18.11
CA PRO A 40 -9.17 -9.54 18.25
C PRO A 40 -8.04 -9.64 17.22
N ALA A 41 -6.90 -10.08 17.69
CA ALA A 41 -5.71 -10.31 16.87
C ALA A 41 -5.16 -11.73 17.11
N THR A 42 -4.51 -12.26 16.09
CA THR A 42 -3.81 -13.53 16.14
C THR A 42 -2.35 -13.31 15.76
N HIS A 43 -1.45 -13.85 16.56
CA HIS A 43 -0.03 -13.90 16.25
C HIS A 43 0.31 -15.27 15.68
N MET A 44 0.91 -15.28 14.50
CA MET A 44 1.33 -16.49 13.80
C MET A 44 2.85 -16.51 13.72
N TYR A 45 3.45 -17.66 13.97
CA TYR A 45 4.88 -17.86 13.90
C TYR A 45 5.22 -18.71 12.69
N HIS A 46 6.00 -18.14 11.78
CA HIS A 46 6.40 -18.76 10.53
C HIS A 46 7.87 -19.15 10.58
N ARG A 47 8.22 -20.29 9.99
CA ARG A 47 9.62 -20.68 9.78
C ARG A 47 10.29 -19.88 8.67
N HIS A 48 9.51 -19.41 7.74
CA HIS A 48 9.94 -18.55 6.63
C HIS A 48 9.32 -17.17 6.77
N ARG A 49 10.03 -16.16 6.36
CA ARG A 49 9.49 -14.78 6.39
C ARG A 49 8.22 -14.70 5.55
N PRO A 50 7.11 -14.22 6.07
CA PRO A 50 5.86 -14.17 5.33
C PRO A 50 5.87 -13.20 4.15
N THR A 51 6.90 -12.34 4.05
CA THR A 51 7.08 -11.35 3.00
C THR A 51 8.24 -11.68 2.02
N ASP A 52 9.03 -12.71 2.31
CA ASP A 52 10.14 -13.16 1.46
C ASP A 52 9.67 -14.25 0.49
N TRP A 53 8.95 -13.85 -0.51
CA TRP A 53 8.42 -14.77 -1.50
C TRP A 53 9.51 -15.11 -2.53
N MET A 54 9.81 -16.38 -2.64
CA MET A 54 10.84 -16.89 -3.55
C MET A 54 10.28 -17.30 -4.93
N ARG A 55 9.01 -17.63 -4.99
CA ARG A 55 8.37 -18.13 -6.21
C ARG A 55 6.89 -17.78 -6.24
N PHE A 56 6.45 -17.38 -7.42
CA PHE A 56 5.03 -17.12 -7.72
C PHE A 56 4.61 -17.94 -8.91
N GLU A 57 3.47 -18.60 -8.79
CA GLU A 57 2.83 -19.35 -9.86
C GLU A 57 1.43 -18.80 -10.09
N GLY A 58 1.00 -18.78 -11.36
CA GLY A 58 -0.30 -18.24 -11.76
C GLY A 58 -0.20 -16.89 -12.47
N ASP A 59 -1.36 -16.37 -12.84
CA ASP A 59 -1.47 -15.14 -13.65
C ASP A 59 -1.20 -13.87 -12.85
N LEU A 60 -1.57 -13.88 -11.56
CA LEU A 60 -1.35 -12.76 -10.67
C LEU A 60 0.00 -12.88 -9.99
N LYS A 61 0.90 -12.00 -10.34
CA LYS A 61 2.24 -11.92 -9.75
C LYS A 61 2.47 -10.53 -9.18
N PRO A 62 3.16 -10.41 -8.04
CA PRO A 62 3.59 -9.10 -7.55
C PRO A 62 4.64 -8.51 -8.49
N HIS A 63 4.50 -7.20 -8.72
CA HIS A 63 5.45 -6.41 -9.49
C HIS A 63 5.85 -5.19 -8.68
N ALA A 64 7.13 -4.84 -8.74
CA ALA A 64 7.66 -3.59 -8.24
C ALA A 64 8.28 -2.83 -9.41
N TYR A 65 7.96 -1.55 -9.53
CA TYR A 65 8.45 -0.68 -10.58
C TYR A 65 9.25 0.47 -9.98
N ASP A 66 10.45 0.66 -10.48
CA ASP A 66 11.27 1.81 -10.15
C ASP A 66 10.98 2.95 -11.12
N THR A 67 10.16 3.90 -10.68
CA THR A 67 9.73 5.02 -11.52
C THR A 67 10.84 6.01 -11.80
N THR A 68 11.95 5.98 -11.07
CA THR A 68 13.12 6.82 -11.36
C THR A 68 13.82 6.43 -12.67
N LYS A 69 13.54 5.25 -13.17
CA LYS A 69 14.08 4.72 -14.44
C LYS A 69 13.17 4.97 -15.65
N LEU A 70 12.10 5.72 -15.48
CA LEU A 70 11.30 6.16 -16.62
C LEU A 70 12.15 7.04 -17.54
N ALA A 71 12.06 6.78 -18.83
CA ALA A 71 12.82 7.54 -19.82
C ALA A 71 12.37 9.01 -19.88
N GLU A 72 11.07 9.24 -19.67
CA GLU A 72 10.45 10.56 -19.73
C GLU A 72 9.34 10.68 -18.69
N PHE A 73 9.18 11.88 -18.14
CA PHE A 73 8.01 12.28 -17.38
C PHE A 73 7.20 13.25 -18.23
N GLY A 74 5.89 13.13 -18.19
CA GLY A 74 5.03 14.12 -18.80
C GLY A 74 5.24 15.50 -18.13
N PRO A 75 5.18 16.60 -18.88
CA PRO A 75 5.40 17.95 -18.36
C PRO A 75 4.24 18.50 -17.53
N GLY A 76 3.18 17.75 -17.36
CA GLY A 76 2.01 18.17 -16.60
C GLY A 76 0.93 17.08 -16.53
N PRO A 77 -0.20 17.37 -15.87
CA PRO A 77 -1.27 16.38 -15.65
C PRO A 77 -1.86 15.81 -16.94
N TRP A 78 -1.92 16.61 -18.00
CA TRP A 78 -2.48 16.20 -19.30
C TRP A 78 -1.59 15.20 -20.04
N ASP A 79 -0.29 15.41 -19.96
CA ASP A 79 0.71 14.59 -20.62
C ASP A 79 1.36 13.60 -19.66
N ALA A 80 0.69 13.36 -18.54
CA ALA A 80 1.16 12.45 -17.51
C ALA A 80 1.31 11.02 -18.05
N VAL A 81 2.45 10.41 -17.76
CA VAL A 81 2.73 9.01 -18.12
C VAL A 81 1.83 8.09 -17.33
N LEU A 82 1.04 7.27 -18.01
CA LEU A 82 0.19 6.26 -17.39
C LEU A 82 1.04 5.08 -16.95
N LEU A 83 1.12 4.86 -15.64
CA LEU A 83 1.87 3.74 -15.03
C LEU A 83 1.03 2.48 -14.92
N LEU A 84 -0.13 2.61 -14.30
CA LEU A 84 -1.02 1.50 -14.01
C LEU A 84 -2.48 1.95 -14.20
N HIS A 85 -3.33 1.04 -14.60
CA HIS A 85 -4.76 1.30 -14.65
C HIS A 85 -5.60 0.03 -14.49
N ASN A 86 -6.82 0.24 -14.10
CA ASN A 86 -7.91 -0.73 -14.20
C ASN A 86 -9.20 0.01 -14.64
N ALA A 87 -10.33 -0.65 -14.59
CA ALA A 87 -11.60 -0.05 -14.99
C ALA A 87 -12.06 1.15 -14.12
N ARG A 88 -11.46 1.33 -12.93
CA ARG A 88 -11.90 2.34 -11.95
C ARG A 88 -10.81 3.32 -11.54
N MET A 89 -9.56 3.01 -11.79
CA MET A 89 -8.43 3.79 -11.31
C MET A 89 -7.34 3.88 -12.37
N LYS A 90 -6.68 5.04 -12.42
CA LYS A 90 -5.48 5.28 -13.21
C LYS A 90 -4.41 5.88 -12.30
N LEU A 91 -3.22 5.32 -12.34
CA LEU A 91 -2.04 5.89 -11.70
C LEU A 91 -1.17 6.51 -12.78
N ARG A 92 -0.89 7.80 -12.64
CA ARG A 92 -0.09 8.57 -13.59
C ARG A 92 1.04 9.28 -12.86
N THR A 93 2.07 9.62 -13.60
CA THR A 93 3.19 10.42 -13.08
C THR A 93 3.57 11.51 -14.07
N TRP A 94 3.97 12.66 -13.54
CA TRP A 94 4.51 13.77 -14.32
C TRP A 94 5.51 14.56 -13.48
N ALA A 95 6.28 15.45 -14.11
CA ALA A 95 7.19 16.34 -13.44
C ALA A 95 7.09 17.77 -14.05
N LEU A 96 6.92 18.75 -13.19
CA LEU A 96 6.90 20.14 -13.59
C LEU A 96 8.31 20.74 -13.49
N ALA A 97 8.78 21.36 -14.56
CA ALA A 97 10.02 22.13 -14.55
C ALA A 97 9.82 23.56 -14.01
N GLY A 98 8.57 23.98 -13.85
CA GLY A 98 8.18 25.31 -13.37
C GLY A 98 6.67 25.40 -13.21
N SER A 99 6.15 26.59 -13.05
CA SER A 99 4.70 26.82 -12.98
C SER A 99 4.02 26.48 -14.30
N MET A 100 2.83 25.87 -14.20
CA MET A 100 1.96 25.67 -15.36
C MET A 100 1.42 27.02 -15.84
N ASP A 101 1.34 27.20 -17.14
CA ASP A 101 0.80 28.38 -17.81
C ASP A 101 -0.68 28.23 -18.18
N HIS A 102 -1.28 27.10 -17.87
CA HIS A 102 -2.67 26.77 -18.13
C HIS A 102 -3.29 25.95 -16.99
N LEU A 103 -4.60 25.93 -16.95
CA LEU A 103 -5.36 25.15 -15.97
C LEU A 103 -5.59 23.73 -16.50
N ALA A 104 -5.53 22.77 -15.57
CA ALA A 104 -5.94 21.40 -15.82
C ALA A 104 -7.27 21.13 -15.09
N ARG A 105 -8.16 20.40 -15.73
CA ARG A 105 -9.41 19.94 -15.11
C ARG A 105 -9.65 18.47 -15.43
N ASN A 106 -9.86 17.70 -14.39
CA ASN A 106 -10.40 16.35 -14.52
C ASN A 106 -11.92 16.41 -14.34
N ALA A 107 -12.65 16.01 -15.36
CA ALA A 107 -14.12 15.93 -15.33
C ALA A 107 -14.63 14.49 -15.17
N ASP A 108 -13.72 13.51 -15.14
CA ASP A 108 -14.06 12.09 -15.17
C ASP A 108 -14.16 11.46 -13.77
N GLY A 109 -13.66 12.13 -12.74
CA GLY A 109 -13.66 11.59 -11.39
C GLY A 109 -12.80 12.37 -10.41
N ASP A 110 -12.58 11.79 -9.26
CA ASP A 110 -11.74 12.37 -8.21
C ASP A 110 -10.25 12.18 -8.51
N GLU A 111 -9.43 13.11 -8.01
CA GLU A 111 -7.98 13.05 -8.12
C GLU A 111 -7.33 13.11 -6.75
N LEU A 112 -6.34 12.28 -6.56
CA LEU A 112 -5.39 12.34 -5.46
C LEU A 112 -4.01 12.72 -6.02
N LEU A 113 -3.49 13.85 -5.58
CA LEU A 113 -2.15 14.32 -5.94
C LEU A 113 -1.18 13.96 -4.82
N PHE A 114 -0.17 13.19 -5.16
CA PHE A 114 0.91 12.84 -4.26
C PHE A 114 2.21 13.47 -4.75
N VAL A 115 2.76 14.38 -3.95
CA VAL A 115 4.06 15.00 -4.23
C VAL A 115 5.15 14.02 -3.81
N HIS A 116 5.81 13.42 -4.78
CA HIS A 116 6.90 12.48 -4.54
C HIS A 116 8.21 13.22 -4.27
N GLU A 117 8.46 14.27 -5.03
CA GLU A 117 9.66 15.09 -4.91
C GLU A 117 9.36 16.55 -5.25
N GLY A 118 9.99 17.47 -4.54
CA GLY A 118 9.83 18.91 -4.74
C GLY A 118 8.78 19.55 -3.84
N SER A 119 8.45 20.80 -4.15
CA SER A 119 7.46 21.60 -3.44
C SER A 119 6.85 22.64 -4.36
N GLY A 120 5.65 23.11 -4.04
CA GLY A 120 4.99 24.12 -4.83
C GLY A 120 3.65 24.52 -4.24
N HIS A 121 2.89 25.28 -5.01
CA HIS A 121 1.53 25.68 -4.67
C HIS A 121 0.54 25.08 -5.68
N LEU A 122 -0.51 24.49 -5.15
CA LEU A 122 -1.64 24.02 -5.92
C LEU A 122 -2.79 25.00 -5.74
N TYR A 123 -3.24 25.61 -6.83
CA TYR A 123 -4.40 26.49 -6.84
C TYR A 123 -5.60 25.74 -7.42
N CYS A 124 -6.71 25.75 -6.74
CA CYS A 124 -7.92 25.10 -7.16
C CYS A 124 -9.16 25.94 -6.81
N ASP A 125 -10.33 25.52 -7.24
CA ASP A 125 -11.60 26.23 -6.97
C ASP A 125 -11.91 26.35 -5.46
N TYR A 126 -11.25 25.57 -4.63
CA TYR A 126 -11.43 25.56 -3.18
C TYR A 126 -10.32 26.27 -2.38
N GLY A 127 -9.34 26.84 -3.07
CA GLY A 127 -8.23 27.54 -2.45
C GLY A 127 -6.85 27.00 -2.87
N HIS A 128 -5.87 27.21 -2.01
CA HIS A 128 -4.48 26.82 -2.22
C HIS A 128 -3.82 26.33 -0.93
#